data_c8655422a1a872d8144aef09abac361f
#
_entry.id   c8655422a1a872d8144aef09abac361f
#
_cell.length_a   1.000
_cell.length_b   1.000
_cell.length_c   1.000
_cell.angle_alpha   90.00
_cell.angle_beta   90.00
_cell.angle_gamma   90.00
#
_symmetry.space_group_name_H-M   'P 1'
#
loop_
_entity.id
_entity.type
_entity.pdbx_description
1 polymer ?
#
loop_
_entity_poly.entity_id
_entity_poly.type
_entity_poly.pdbx_seq_one_letter_code
_entity_poly.pdbx_strand_id
1 'polypeptide(L)'
;MNREIETKAINSIRILSADGIQKANSGHPGLPLGAAPAAYTLWGKFLNFNPSHLQWENRDRFILSAGHGSMLLYSLLHLFSCGLKKEDLMSFRQMGSLTPGHPEYGHTMGVDATTGPLGAGLAMAVGFAMAESHLSAEFNKEGLPLVDHRTYALCGDGCLMEGISSEALSLAGTLNLHKLTILYDSNHISIEGNTEIAFTENVQKRMEAFGFKTLTVEDGNDVSAIAAALQKAKEDDSAPYFITVKTDIGYGVPKKQGTASAHGEPLGEENIKEMRKFLNWEYEEAFYIPEEVYAHYQGLLEEKKKAYDAWEAVKTEYAKKYPAEYEKYVSYHDPKKVLDLVNNEELWAKQEKADATRNSSGEVLQILKEAVPNLFGGAADLAPSTKTEMKGEGFFSKENRLGKNIHFGVRELAMAGIANGILLHGGYRSYASTFFVFSDYIKPMARLSALMRIPQIFILTHDSIGVGEDGPTHEPIEQLAMLRSTPNFRVFRPADRQETAAAWFSALSSTDCPTAIVLSRQN
;
A
#
# COMPACT_ATOMS: atom_id res chain seq x y z
N MET A 1 -9.37 9.89 -29.91
CA MET A 1 -10.38 9.84 -28.83
C MET A 1 -11.16 11.17 -28.86
N ASN A 2 -12.47 11.17 -28.73
CA ASN A 2 -13.25 12.42 -28.72
C ASN A 2 -12.96 13.19 -27.44
N ARG A 3 -12.38 14.39 -27.56
CA ARG A 3 -11.93 15.22 -26.43
C ARG A 3 -13.10 15.66 -25.52
N GLU A 4 -14.30 15.79 -26.11
CA GLU A 4 -15.50 16.17 -25.38
C GLU A 4 -15.93 15.09 -24.39
N ILE A 5 -16.04 13.83 -24.82
CA ILE A 5 -16.43 12.73 -23.94
C ILE A 5 -15.38 12.47 -22.85
N GLU A 6 -14.10 12.65 -23.16
CA GLU A 6 -13.02 12.54 -22.18
C GLU A 6 -13.17 13.59 -21.07
N THR A 7 -13.47 14.84 -21.45
CA THR A 7 -13.74 15.91 -20.47
C THR A 7 -14.97 15.60 -19.61
N LYS A 8 -16.06 15.11 -20.22
CA LYS A 8 -17.27 14.70 -19.47
C LYS A 8 -16.96 13.54 -18.51
N ALA A 9 -16.14 12.58 -18.93
CA ALA A 9 -15.71 11.46 -18.07
C ALA A 9 -14.89 11.95 -16.87
N ILE A 10 -13.96 12.86 -17.05
CA ILE A 10 -13.22 13.46 -15.94
C ILE A 10 -14.16 14.24 -15.02
N ASN A 11 -15.05 15.04 -15.59
CA ASN A 11 -16.01 15.82 -14.81
C ASN A 11 -16.98 14.92 -14.03
N SER A 12 -17.33 13.73 -14.52
CA SER A 12 -18.14 12.78 -13.77
C SER A 12 -17.51 12.36 -12.44
N ILE A 13 -16.17 12.21 -12.38
CA ILE A 13 -15.44 11.95 -11.14
C ILE A 13 -15.60 13.13 -10.17
N ARG A 14 -15.43 14.36 -10.67
CA ARG A 14 -15.59 15.58 -9.89
C ARG A 14 -17.00 15.71 -9.32
N ILE A 15 -18.02 15.51 -10.16
CA ILE A 15 -19.43 15.61 -9.78
C ILE A 15 -19.80 14.58 -8.73
N LEU A 16 -19.49 13.30 -8.95
CA LEU A 16 -19.79 12.23 -7.98
C LEU A 16 -19.10 12.49 -6.64
N SER A 17 -17.86 12.97 -6.67
CA SER A 17 -17.12 13.28 -5.44
C SER A 17 -17.76 14.45 -4.68
N ALA A 18 -18.12 15.52 -5.36
CA ALA A 18 -18.76 16.68 -4.76
C ALA A 18 -20.15 16.34 -4.20
N ASP A 19 -20.96 15.63 -4.98
CA ASP A 19 -22.32 15.23 -4.58
C ASP A 19 -22.31 14.28 -3.37
N GLY A 20 -21.38 13.30 -3.33
CA GLY A 20 -21.24 12.38 -2.20
C GLY A 20 -20.85 13.08 -0.92
N ILE A 21 -19.87 13.99 -0.99
CA ILE A 21 -19.40 14.77 0.15
C ILE A 21 -20.50 15.75 0.62
N GLN A 22 -21.18 16.41 -0.29
CA GLN A 22 -22.27 17.32 0.04
C GLN A 22 -23.43 16.60 0.71
N LYS A 23 -23.83 15.44 0.17
CA LYS A 23 -24.91 14.63 0.76
C LYS A 23 -24.56 14.16 2.17
N ALA A 24 -23.32 13.72 2.38
CA ALA A 24 -22.83 13.32 3.69
C ALA A 24 -22.65 14.49 4.67
N ASN A 25 -22.65 15.71 4.15
CA ASN A 25 -22.28 16.92 4.87
C ASN A 25 -20.93 16.79 5.61
N SER A 26 -20.03 16.00 5.03
CA SER A 26 -18.71 15.68 5.60
C SER A 26 -17.80 15.09 4.53
N GLY A 27 -16.52 15.47 4.49
CA GLY A 27 -15.52 14.91 3.58
C GLY A 27 -14.57 15.94 3.00
N HIS A 28 -13.72 15.51 2.09
CA HIS A 28 -12.62 16.30 1.53
C HIS A 28 -12.77 16.41 0.01
N PRO A 29 -13.41 17.46 -0.50
CA PRO A 29 -13.67 17.61 -1.94
C PRO A 29 -12.46 18.07 -2.73
N GLY A 30 -11.52 18.77 -2.10
CA GLY A 30 -10.47 19.51 -2.80
C GLY A 30 -9.57 18.67 -3.68
N LEU A 31 -8.98 17.62 -3.12
CA LEU A 31 -8.12 16.68 -3.87
C LEU A 31 -8.90 15.95 -4.98
N PRO A 32 -10.08 15.35 -4.75
CA PRO A 32 -10.86 14.73 -5.81
C PRO A 32 -11.12 15.64 -7.01
N LEU A 33 -11.37 16.92 -6.79
CA LEU A 33 -11.63 17.88 -7.86
C LEU A 33 -10.37 18.24 -8.66
N GLY A 34 -9.23 18.43 -7.96
CA GLY A 34 -7.96 18.77 -8.58
C GLY A 34 -7.32 17.60 -9.30
N ALA A 35 -7.24 16.44 -8.65
CA ALA A 35 -6.54 15.27 -9.13
C ALA A 35 -7.35 14.39 -10.11
N ALA A 36 -8.63 14.72 -10.38
CA ALA A 36 -9.48 13.91 -11.26
C ALA A 36 -8.86 13.59 -12.64
N PRO A 37 -8.19 14.53 -13.36
CA PRO A 37 -7.58 14.22 -14.66
C PRO A 37 -6.41 13.24 -14.55
N ALA A 38 -5.58 13.37 -13.50
CA ALA A 38 -4.46 12.47 -13.26
C ALA A 38 -4.95 11.04 -12.95
N ALA A 39 -5.93 10.93 -12.07
CA ALA A 39 -6.54 9.66 -11.70
C ALA A 39 -7.28 9.01 -12.89
N TYR A 40 -8.07 9.76 -13.65
CA TYR A 40 -8.71 9.29 -14.88
C TYR A 40 -7.67 8.78 -15.89
N THR A 41 -6.61 9.55 -16.14
CA THR A 41 -5.58 9.18 -17.11
C THR A 41 -4.87 7.89 -16.70
N LEU A 42 -4.49 7.77 -15.43
CA LEU A 42 -3.89 6.56 -14.89
C LEU A 42 -4.84 5.36 -15.03
N TRP A 43 -6.04 5.45 -14.47
CA TRP A 43 -7.00 4.35 -14.45
C TRP A 43 -7.51 3.97 -15.84
N GLY A 44 -7.78 4.95 -16.67
CA GLY A 44 -8.31 4.74 -18.03
C GLY A 44 -7.29 4.18 -19.00
N LYS A 45 -6.05 4.69 -18.98
CA LYS A 45 -5.07 4.46 -20.06
C LYS A 45 -3.89 3.57 -19.64
N PHE A 46 -3.53 3.48 -18.36
CA PHE A 46 -2.30 2.82 -17.93
C PHE A 46 -2.51 1.65 -16.98
N LEU A 47 -3.37 1.80 -15.98
CA LEU A 47 -3.59 0.80 -14.94
C LEU A 47 -4.23 -0.48 -15.53
N ASN A 48 -3.57 -1.61 -15.41
CA ASN A 48 -4.08 -2.92 -15.82
C ASN A 48 -4.85 -3.56 -14.66
N PHE A 49 -6.15 -3.75 -14.85
CA PHE A 49 -7.05 -4.46 -13.93
C PHE A 49 -8.24 -5.03 -14.70
N ASN A 50 -8.98 -5.93 -14.06
CA ASN A 50 -10.23 -6.44 -14.63
C ASN A 50 -11.31 -6.37 -13.55
N PRO A 51 -12.40 -5.60 -13.74
CA PRO A 51 -13.45 -5.45 -12.73
C PRO A 51 -14.19 -6.76 -12.40
N SER A 52 -14.20 -7.73 -13.32
CA SER A 52 -14.74 -9.07 -13.07
C SER A 52 -13.75 -9.99 -12.32
N HIS A 53 -12.48 -9.62 -12.25
CA HIS A 53 -11.41 -10.38 -11.63
C HIS A 53 -10.49 -9.47 -10.79
N LEU A 54 -11.06 -8.77 -9.80
CA LEU A 54 -10.32 -7.81 -8.95
C LEU A 54 -9.23 -8.48 -8.08
N GLN A 55 -9.24 -9.80 -7.98
CA GLN A 55 -8.19 -10.59 -7.31
C GLN A 55 -7.13 -11.12 -8.29
N TRP A 56 -7.14 -10.68 -9.54
CA TRP A 56 -6.11 -11.05 -10.52
C TRP A 56 -4.71 -10.74 -9.98
N GLU A 57 -3.87 -11.76 -9.85
CA GLU A 57 -2.57 -11.68 -9.18
C GLU A 57 -1.61 -10.71 -9.88
N ASN A 58 -1.66 -10.66 -11.23
CA ASN A 58 -0.80 -9.79 -12.05
C ASN A 58 -1.46 -8.47 -12.45
N ARG A 59 -2.52 -8.02 -11.77
CA ARG A 59 -3.06 -6.68 -11.98
C ARG A 59 -2.13 -5.62 -11.40
N ASP A 60 -2.14 -4.43 -11.98
CA ASP A 60 -1.48 -3.28 -11.37
C ASP A 60 -2.15 -2.92 -10.03
N ARG A 61 -1.41 -2.25 -9.16
CA ARG A 61 -1.88 -1.78 -7.85
C ARG A 61 -1.99 -0.27 -7.83
N PHE A 62 -3.06 0.23 -7.23
CA PHE A 62 -3.28 1.65 -7.02
C PHE A 62 -3.53 1.96 -5.56
N ILE A 63 -2.67 2.75 -4.95
CA ILE A 63 -2.77 3.17 -3.56
C ILE A 63 -3.06 4.67 -3.48
N LEU A 64 -4.22 5.04 -2.98
CA LEU A 64 -4.53 6.42 -2.64
C LEU A 64 -3.91 6.75 -1.27
N SER A 65 -2.65 7.20 -1.24
CA SER A 65 -1.95 7.56 -0.01
C SER A 65 -2.56 8.79 0.67
N ALA A 66 -3.06 9.73 -0.12
CA ALA A 66 -3.89 10.84 0.35
C ALA A 66 -5.33 10.36 0.63
N GLY A 67 -5.48 9.44 1.60
CA GLY A 67 -6.73 8.71 1.85
C GLY A 67 -7.94 9.56 2.19
N HIS A 68 -7.74 10.82 2.62
CA HIS A 68 -8.82 11.78 2.82
C HIS A 68 -9.58 12.08 1.52
N GLY A 69 -8.93 11.98 0.35
CA GLY A 69 -9.56 12.09 -0.96
C GLY A 69 -10.36 10.84 -1.39
N SER A 70 -10.88 10.07 -0.46
CA SER A 70 -11.53 8.76 -0.68
C SER A 70 -12.61 8.76 -1.77
N MET A 71 -13.40 9.85 -1.89
CA MET A 71 -14.43 9.95 -2.93
C MET A 71 -13.85 9.94 -4.35
N LEU A 72 -12.59 10.35 -4.56
CA LEU A 72 -11.91 10.15 -5.84
C LEU A 72 -11.85 8.65 -6.19
N LEU A 73 -11.36 7.84 -5.25
CA LEU A 73 -11.23 6.40 -5.45
C LEU A 73 -12.60 5.72 -5.60
N TYR A 74 -13.58 6.09 -4.76
CA TYR A 74 -14.93 5.51 -4.84
C TYR A 74 -15.64 5.85 -6.14
N SER A 75 -15.48 7.09 -6.64
CA SER A 75 -15.99 7.48 -7.95
C SER A 75 -15.36 6.69 -9.09
N LEU A 76 -14.05 6.43 -9.04
CA LEU A 76 -13.35 5.59 -10.00
C LEU A 76 -13.84 4.13 -9.93
N LEU A 77 -13.93 3.54 -8.72
CA LEU A 77 -14.43 2.18 -8.53
C LEU A 77 -15.85 2.01 -9.07
N HIS A 78 -16.71 3.01 -8.90
CA HIS A 78 -18.06 3.02 -9.48
C HIS A 78 -18.01 3.09 -11.00
N LEU A 79 -17.35 4.09 -11.56
CA LEU A 79 -17.34 4.36 -13.00
C LEU A 79 -16.66 3.23 -13.80
N PHE A 80 -15.64 2.59 -13.23
CA PHE A 80 -14.96 1.43 -13.81
C PHE A 80 -15.61 0.08 -13.40
N SER A 81 -16.82 0.09 -12.85
CA SER A 81 -17.60 -1.12 -12.53
C SER A 81 -16.89 -2.09 -11.55
N CYS A 82 -16.09 -1.57 -10.63
CA CYS A 82 -15.36 -2.35 -9.62
C CYS A 82 -16.19 -2.63 -8.36
N GLY A 83 -17.49 -2.90 -8.51
CA GLY A 83 -18.36 -3.38 -7.44
C GLY A 83 -19.13 -2.32 -6.66
N LEU A 84 -18.77 -1.04 -6.72
CA LEU A 84 -19.55 0.05 -6.10
C LEU A 84 -20.69 0.51 -7.01
N LYS A 85 -21.86 0.68 -6.44
CA LYS A 85 -23.04 1.24 -7.09
C LYS A 85 -23.22 2.72 -6.75
N LYS A 86 -24.10 3.42 -7.47
CA LYS A 86 -24.45 4.82 -7.18
C LYS A 86 -24.98 4.99 -5.76
N GLU A 87 -25.78 4.03 -5.27
CA GLU A 87 -26.35 4.03 -3.93
C GLU A 87 -25.28 3.95 -2.84
N ASP A 88 -24.16 3.28 -3.10
CA ASP A 88 -23.03 3.20 -2.19
C ASP A 88 -22.34 4.58 -2.07
N LEU A 89 -22.18 5.30 -3.18
CA LEU A 89 -21.65 6.67 -3.17
C LEU A 89 -22.60 7.64 -2.42
N MET A 90 -23.92 7.44 -2.59
CA MET A 90 -24.94 8.21 -1.88
C MET A 90 -24.95 7.96 -0.37
N SER A 91 -24.34 6.86 0.07
CA SER A 91 -24.21 6.44 1.48
C SER A 91 -22.83 6.76 2.07
N PHE A 92 -22.05 7.62 1.42
CA PHE A 92 -20.71 8.00 1.87
C PHE A 92 -20.68 8.41 3.33
N ARG A 93 -19.73 7.87 4.12
CA ARG A 93 -19.55 8.13 5.56
C ARG A 93 -20.74 7.73 6.45
N GLN A 94 -21.68 6.95 5.95
CA GLN A 94 -22.75 6.41 6.79
C GLN A 94 -22.31 5.09 7.45
N MET A 95 -22.84 4.83 8.66
CA MET A 95 -22.51 3.58 9.36
C MET A 95 -22.89 2.36 8.52
N GLY A 96 -21.95 1.43 8.35
CA GLY A 96 -22.16 0.20 7.59
C GLY A 96 -22.14 0.36 6.06
N SER A 97 -21.87 1.58 5.54
CA SER A 97 -21.74 1.79 4.09
C SER A 97 -20.43 1.20 3.54
N LEU A 98 -20.42 0.86 2.24
CA LEU A 98 -19.22 0.40 1.53
C LEU A 98 -18.26 1.56 1.18
N THR A 99 -18.60 2.80 1.54
CA THR A 99 -17.82 4.00 1.27
C THR A 99 -17.49 4.75 2.55
N PRO A 100 -16.62 4.18 3.41
CA PRO A 100 -16.18 4.83 4.65
C PRO A 100 -15.40 6.11 4.36
N GLY A 101 -15.14 6.91 5.39
CA GLY A 101 -14.51 8.24 5.26
C GLY A 101 -13.10 8.20 4.64
N HIS A 102 -12.40 7.10 4.77
CA HIS A 102 -11.09 6.82 4.18
C HIS A 102 -11.10 5.41 3.60
N PRO A 103 -10.28 5.07 2.58
CA PRO A 103 -10.28 3.75 1.96
C PRO A 103 -9.93 2.65 2.96
N GLU A 104 -10.70 1.57 2.98
CA GLU A 104 -10.50 0.42 3.88
C GLU A 104 -10.38 -0.88 3.06
N TYR A 105 -9.21 -1.50 3.15
CA TYR A 105 -8.93 -2.81 2.56
C TYR A 105 -9.82 -3.89 3.20
N GLY A 106 -10.36 -4.77 2.37
CA GLY A 106 -11.23 -5.85 2.82
C GLY A 106 -12.68 -5.42 3.14
N HIS A 107 -12.94 -4.12 3.24
CA HIS A 107 -14.28 -3.55 3.42
C HIS A 107 -14.88 -3.06 2.09
N THR A 108 -14.13 -2.24 1.35
CA THR A 108 -14.52 -1.79 0.01
C THR A 108 -13.78 -2.60 -1.04
N MET A 109 -14.53 -3.26 -1.93
CA MET A 109 -13.95 -4.03 -3.02
C MET A 109 -13.11 -3.13 -3.94
N GLY A 110 -11.93 -3.60 -4.36
CA GLY A 110 -11.02 -2.83 -5.23
C GLY A 110 -10.10 -1.84 -4.50
N VAL A 111 -10.19 -1.75 -3.17
CA VAL A 111 -9.23 -0.97 -2.35
C VAL A 111 -8.01 -1.84 -2.03
N ASP A 112 -6.82 -1.41 -2.47
CA ASP A 112 -5.57 -2.16 -2.29
C ASP A 112 -4.95 -2.04 -0.90
N ALA A 113 -5.19 -0.92 -0.21
CA ALA A 113 -4.65 -0.67 1.12
C ALA A 113 -5.53 0.30 1.92
N THR A 114 -5.64 0.08 3.23
CA THR A 114 -6.27 1.05 4.13
C THR A 114 -5.34 2.25 4.31
N THR A 115 -5.87 3.43 4.00
CA THR A 115 -5.17 4.70 4.15
C THR A 115 -5.99 5.68 4.98
N GLY A 116 -5.45 6.88 5.22
CA GLY A 116 -6.01 7.88 6.12
C GLY A 116 -4.90 8.49 6.98
N PRO A 117 -4.08 7.69 7.71
CA PRO A 117 -2.79 8.18 8.17
C PRO A 117 -1.90 8.53 6.98
N LEU A 118 -1.55 9.81 6.85
CA LEU A 118 -0.79 10.32 5.71
C LEU A 118 0.60 9.65 5.63
N GLY A 119 1.07 9.39 4.42
CA GLY A 119 2.35 8.70 4.18
C GLY A 119 2.30 7.17 4.30
N ALA A 120 1.36 6.60 5.06
CA ALA A 120 1.23 5.15 5.22
C ALA A 120 1.04 4.42 3.88
N GLY A 121 0.26 5.01 2.98
CA GLY A 121 0.03 4.47 1.64
C GLY A 121 1.31 4.39 0.81
N LEU A 122 2.22 5.38 0.93
CA LEU A 122 3.52 5.35 0.24
C LEU A 122 4.39 4.20 0.74
N ALA A 123 4.45 3.97 2.05
CA ALA A 123 5.20 2.85 2.60
C ALA A 123 4.64 1.49 2.15
N MET A 124 3.30 1.33 2.14
CA MET A 124 2.68 0.12 1.62
C MET A 124 2.93 -0.05 0.12
N ALA A 125 2.91 1.02 -0.69
CA ALA A 125 3.25 0.97 -2.11
C ALA A 125 4.67 0.47 -2.37
N VAL A 126 5.63 0.86 -1.54
CA VAL A 126 7.01 0.32 -1.58
C VAL A 126 6.99 -1.19 -1.32
N GLY A 127 6.21 -1.66 -0.35
CA GLY A 127 6.04 -3.09 -0.06
C GLY A 127 5.47 -3.89 -1.23
N PHE A 128 4.46 -3.35 -1.91
CA PHE A 128 3.91 -3.95 -3.14
C PHE A 128 4.98 -4.09 -4.24
N ALA A 129 5.76 -3.03 -4.47
CA ALA A 129 6.81 -3.03 -5.48
C ALA A 129 7.97 -3.99 -5.13
N MET A 130 8.30 -4.15 -3.83
CA MET A 130 9.29 -5.13 -3.38
C MET A 130 8.80 -6.56 -3.62
N ALA A 131 7.56 -6.85 -3.29
CA ALA A 131 6.96 -8.17 -3.48
C ALA A 131 6.92 -8.55 -4.97
N GLU A 132 6.47 -7.65 -5.84
CA GLU A 132 6.52 -7.85 -7.30
C GLU A 132 7.94 -8.15 -7.77
N SER A 133 8.90 -7.31 -7.36
CA SER A 133 10.30 -7.42 -7.80
C SER A 133 10.95 -8.75 -7.41
N HIS A 134 10.63 -9.29 -6.23
CA HIS A 134 11.11 -10.60 -5.79
C HIS A 134 10.40 -11.74 -6.53
N LEU A 135 9.06 -11.71 -6.63
CA LEU A 135 8.29 -12.75 -7.34
C LEU A 135 8.66 -12.82 -8.82
N SER A 136 8.82 -11.68 -9.49
CA SER A 136 9.21 -11.64 -10.89
C SER A 136 10.60 -12.27 -11.11
N ALA A 137 11.55 -11.99 -10.22
CA ALA A 137 12.88 -12.59 -10.28
C ALA A 137 12.87 -14.12 -10.04
N GLU A 138 11.96 -14.59 -9.18
CA GLU A 138 11.87 -16.01 -8.84
C GLU A 138 11.13 -16.82 -9.91
N PHE A 139 10.03 -16.29 -10.44
CA PHE A 139 9.11 -17.09 -11.26
C PHE A 139 9.14 -16.78 -12.75
N ASN A 140 9.52 -15.56 -13.19
CA ASN A 140 9.47 -15.26 -14.60
C ASN A 140 10.45 -16.10 -15.41
N LYS A 141 10.04 -16.50 -16.61
CA LYS A 141 10.84 -17.20 -17.61
C LYS A 141 10.87 -16.38 -18.90
N GLU A 142 11.88 -16.60 -19.72
CA GLU A 142 12.00 -15.93 -21.03
C GLU A 142 10.73 -16.11 -21.86
N GLY A 143 10.13 -15.01 -22.27
CA GLY A 143 8.88 -14.97 -23.03
C GLY A 143 7.62 -15.34 -22.25
N LEU A 144 7.72 -15.63 -20.95
CA LEU A 144 6.59 -16.01 -20.08
C LEU A 144 6.65 -15.23 -18.75
N PRO A 145 6.35 -13.92 -18.76
CA PRO A 145 6.32 -13.08 -17.55
C PRO A 145 5.05 -13.35 -16.76
N LEU A 146 5.15 -14.27 -15.77
CA LEU A 146 4.02 -14.62 -14.89
C LEU A 146 3.68 -13.47 -13.93
N VAL A 147 4.69 -12.70 -13.50
CA VAL A 147 4.58 -11.55 -12.61
C VAL A 147 5.20 -10.33 -13.29
N ASP A 148 4.34 -9.42 -13.74
CA ASP A 148 4.78 -8.22 -14.48
C ASP A 148 3.77 -7.08 -14.31
N HIS A 149 3.55 -6.64 -13.08
CA HIS A 149 2.64 -5.53 -12.78
C HIS A 149 3.38 -4.36 -12.15
N ARG A 150 2.74 -3.20 -12.17
CA ARG A 150 3.25 -1.96 -11.61
C ARG A 150 2.46 -1.53 -10.38
N THR A 151 3.12 -0.75 -9.54
CA THR A 151 2.50 -0.12 -8.37
C THR A 151 2.47 1.38 -8.58
N TYR A 152 1.28 1.96 -8.44
CA TYR A 152 1.05 3.40 -8.53
C TYR A 152 0.52 3.90 -7.19
N ALA A 153 1.02 5.04 -6.72
CA ALA A 153 0.47 5.71 -5.56
C ALA A 153 0.19 7.19 -5.86
N LEU A 154 -0.94 7.68 -5.36
CA LEU A 154 -1.29 9.10 -5.41
C LEU A 154 -1.16 9.69 -4.01
N CYS A 155 -0.34 10.73 -3.87
CA CYS A 155 -0.12 11.44 -2.61
C CYS A 155 -0.30 12.95 -2.78
N GLY A 156 -0.49 13.66 -1.68
CA GLY A 156 -0.48 15.11 -1.61
C GLY A 156 0.66 15.63 -0.73
N ASP A 157 0.71 16.95 -0.55
CA ASP A 157 1.73 17.64 0.25
C ASP A 157 1.88 17.05 1.66
N GLY A 158 0.77 16.83 2.36
CA GLY A 158 0.78 16.28 3.71
C GLY A 158 1.39 14.88 3.81
N CYS A 159 1.24 14.03 2.79
CA CYS A 159 1.89 12.73 2.76
C CYS A 159 3.42 12.87 2.75
N LEU A 160 3.94 13.90 2.08
CA LEU A 160 5.39 14.12 1.93
C LEU A 160 6.01 14.86 3.11
N MET A 161 5.20 15.47 3.96
CA MET A 161 5.63 16.02 5.25
C MET A 161 5.91 14.93 6.28
N GLU A 162 5.21 13.80 6.19
CA GLU A 162 5.34 12.69 7.13
C GLU A 162 6.69 11.98 7.01
N GLY A 163 7.32 11.68 8.15
CA GLY A 163 8.62 11.00 8.22
C GLY A 163 8.63 9.63 7.54
N ILE A 164 7.53 8.86 7.67
CA ILE A 164 7.39 7.53 7.06
C ILE A 164 7.59 7.56 5.54
N SER A 165 7.19 8.65 4.88
CA SER A 165 7.36 8.82 3.43
C SER A 165 8.83 8.93 3.06
N SER A 166 9.60 9.71 3.82
CA SER A 166 11.05 9.84 3.63
C SER A 166 11.77 8.52 3.87
N GLU A 167 11.42 7.80 4.94
CA GLU A 167 11.97 6.48 5.24
C GLU A 167 11.70 5.48 4.10
N ALA A 168 10.45 5.37 3.66
CA ALA A 168 10.05 4.40 2.65
C ALA A 168 10.59 4.72 1.25
N LEU A 169 10.48 5.99 0.81
CA LEU A 169 10.92 6.38 -0.54
C LEU A 169 12.45 6.37 -0.66
N SER A 170 13.19 6.73 0.40
CA SER A 170 14.65 6.56 0.45
C SER A 170 15.05 5.10 0.23
N LEU A 171 14.36 4.16 0.88
CA LEU A 171 14.62 2.73 0.67
C LEU A 171 14.23 2.27 -0.75
N ALA A 172 13.12 2.75 -1.28
CA ALA A 172 12.66 2.41 -2.63
C ALA A 172 13.69 2.81 -3.71
N GLY A 173 14.29 4.00 -3.57
CA GLY A 173 15.37 4.44 -4.46
C GLY A 173 16.64 3.61 -4.30
N THR A 174 17.04 3.31 -3.05
CA THR A 174 18.19 2.43 -2.75
C THR A 174 18.03 1.05 -3.40
N LEU A 175 16.82 0.50 -3.34
CA LEU A 175 16.47 -0.77 -3.94
C LEU A 175 16.18 -0.68 -5.45
N ASN A 176 16.16 0.50 -6.02
CA ASN A 176 15.83 0.72 -7.44
C ASN A 176 14.54 0.02 -7.88
N LEU A 177 13.42 0.29 -7.20
CA LEU A 177 12.12 -0.32 -7.48
C LEU A 177 11.45 0.33 -8.70
N HIS A 178 11.95 0.06 -9.89
CA HIS A 178 11.63 0.75 -11.15
C HIS A 178 10.16 0.62 -11.58
N LYS A 179 9.40 -0.35 -11.08
CA LYS A 179 7.96 -0.49 -11.34
C LYS A 179 7.09 0.29 -10.36
N LEU A 180 7.68 1.10 -9.47
CA LEU A 180 6.98 2.02 -8.59
C LEU A 180 6.90 3.41 -9.24
N THR A 181 5.68 3.93 -9.36
CA THR A 181 5.42 5.30 -9.83
C THR A 181 4.57 6.04 -8.82
N ILE A 182 5.06 7.17 -8.34
CA ILE A 182 4.36 8.07 -7.43
C ILE A 182 3.82 9.26 -8.22
N LEU A 183 2.51 9.50 -8.13
CA LEU A 183 1.85 10.71 -8.59
C LEU A 183 1.70 11.65 -7.38
N TYR A 184 2.27 12.82 -7.46
CA TYR A 184 2.18 13.85 -6.44
C TYR A 184 1.23 14.96 -6.88
N ASP A 185 0.09 15.05 -6.21
CA ASP A 185 -0.86 16.16 -6.32
C ASP A 185 -0.27 17.37 -5.60
N SER A 186 0.42 18.22 -6.38
CA SER A 186 1.11 19.42 -5.90
C SER A 186 0.19 20.63 -6.02
N ASN A 187 -0.64 20.83 -5.01
CA ASN A 187 -1.62 21.91 -4.98
C ASN A 187 -1.28 23.04 -3.98
N HIS A 188 -0.23 22.87 -3.20
CA HIS A 188 0.30 23.83 -2.22
C HIS A 188 -0.67 24.24 -1.12
N ILE A 189 -1.69 23.42 -0.82
CA ILE A 189 -2.70 23.72 0.21
C ILE A 189 -2.81 22.54 1.20
N SER A 190 -2.80 22.88 2.47
CA SER A 190 -3.16 22.01 3.57
C SER A 190 -4.43 22.50 4.27
N ILE A 191 -4.86 21.82 5.32
CA ILE A 191 -6.07 22.21 6.05
C ILE A 191 -5.92 23.57 6.74
N GLU A 192 -4.69 23.94 7.14
CA GLU A 192 -4.39 25.21 7.82
C GLU A 192 -4.14 26.37 6.85
N GLY A 193 -3.91 26.09 5.57
CA GLY A 193 -3.62 27.13 4.57
C GLY A 193 -2.59 26.72 3.53
N ASN A 194 -1.86 27.71 3.02
CA ASN A 194 -0.79 27.49 2.07
C ASN A 194 0.35 26.70 2.74
N THR A 195 0.90 25.72 2.01
CA THR A 195 2.00 24.88 2.54
C THR A 195 3.25 25.66 2.92
N GLU A 196 3.48 26.86 2.36
CA GLU A 196 4.64 27.71 2.69
C GLU A 196 4.76 28.03 4.18
N ILE A 197 3.67 27.91 4.95
CA ILE A 197 3.71 28.10 6.41
C ILE A 197 4.51 27.03 7.15
N ALA A 198 4.68 25.83 6.57
CA ALA A 198 5.32 24.69 7.22
C ALA A 198 6.13 23.79 6.28
N PHE A 199 6.06 23.98 4.95
CA PHE A 199 6.65 23.06 3.98
C PHE A 199 7.15 23.81 2.74
N THR A 200 8.44 24.20 2.76
CA THR A 200 9.08 25.02 1.73
C THR A 200 10.20 24.32 1.00
N GLU A 201 10.39 23.04 1.24
CA GLU A 201 11.45 22.26 0.61
C GLU A 201 11.22 22.03 -0.89
N ASN A 202 12.29 21.72 -1.60
CA ASN A 202 12.20 21.25 -2.98
C ASN A 202 12.00 19.71 -2.98
N VAL A 203 10.74 19.29 -3.02
CA VAL A 203 10.36 17.86 -3.03
C VAL A 203 11.02 17.10 -4.17
N GLN A 204 11.09 17.68 -5.36
CA GLN A 204 11.69 17.05 -6.54
C GLN A 204 13.16 16.71 -6.30
N LYS A 205 13.95 17.66 -5.79
CA LYS A 205 15.35 17.42 -5.45
C LYS A 205 15.52 16.38 -4.36
N ARG A 206 14.62 16.35 -3.37
CA ARG A 206 14.62 15.30 -2.36
C ARG A 206 14.41 13.93 -2.97
N MET A 207 13.45 13.78 -3.89
CA MET A 207 13.20 12.52 -4.60
C MET A 207 14.38 12.12 -5.48
N GLU A 208 14.98 13.07 -6.18
CA GLU A 208 16.23 12.84 -6.96
C GLU A 208 17.37 12.35 -6.06
N ALA A 209 17.53 12.94 -4.87
CA ALA A 209 18.53 12.51 -3.89
C ALA A 209 18.24 11.09 -3.34
N PHE A 210 16.97 10.67 -3.30
CA PHE A 210 16.61 9.29 -2.97
C PHE A 210 16.87 8.29 -4.13
N GLY A 211 17.11 8.77 -5.35
CA GLY A 211 17.34 7.93 -6.52
C GLY A 211 16.14 7.74 -7.44
N PHE A 212 15.11 8.56 -7.28
CA PHE A 212 13.98 8.59 -8.23
C PHE A 212 14.33 9.43 -9.46
N LYS A 213 13.75 9.05 -10.60
CA LYS A 213 13.59 9.97 -11.72
C LYS A 213 12.36 10.82 -11.52
N THR A 214 12.48 12.11 -11.80
CA THR A 214 11.41 13.06 -11.56
C THR A 214 10.90 13.65 -12.88
N LEU A 215 9.59 13.87 -12.96
CA LEU A 215 8.90 14.56 -14.03
C LEU A 215 7.94 15.59 -13.44
N THR A 216 7.68 16.67 -14.20
CA THR A 216 6.68 17.66 -13.82
C THR A 216 5.66 17.82 -14.93
N VAL A 217 4.39 17.77 -14.55
CA VAL A 217 3.24 18.17 -15.36
C VAL A 217 2.79 19.53 -14.84
N GLU A 218 2.98 20.56 -15.65
CA GLU A 218 2.75 21.96 -15.27
C GLU A 218 1.26 22.32 -15.16
N ASP A 219 0.39 21.64 -15.90
CA ASP A 219 -1.07 21.78 -15.82
C ASP A 219 -1.71 20.41 -15.56
N GLY A 220 -2.22 20.22 -14.35
CA GLY A 220 -2.91 19.01 -13.93
C GLY A 220 -4.21 18.70 -14.70
N ASN A 221 -4.68 19.60 -15.56
CA ASN A 221 -5.79 19.35 -16.48
C ASN A 221 -5.32 18.92 -17.88
N ASP A 222 -4.03 18.98 -18.18
CA ASP A 222 -3.49 18.47 -19.46
C ASP A 222 -3.33 16.95 -19.44
N VAL A 223 -4.39 16.25 -19.84
CA VAL A 223 -4.43 14.78 -19.94
C VAL A 223 -3.30 14.25 -20.84
N SER A 224 -2.90 14.99 -21.87
CA SER A 224 -1.84 14.57 -22.80
C SER A 224 -0.47 14.63 -22.15
N ALA A 225 -0.19 15.69 -21.37
CA ALA A 225 1.04 15.82 -20.61
C ALA A 225 1.14 14.75 -19.50
N ILE A 226 0.03 14.49 -18.79
CA ILE A 226 -0.05 13.42 -17.78
C ILE A 226 0.22 12.06 -18.43
N ALA A 227 -0.42 11.77 -19.57
CA ALA A 227 -0.21 10.52 -20.29
C ALA A 227 1.23 10.36 -20.77
N ALA A 228 1.85 11.42 -21.28
CA ALA A 228 3.25 11.39 -21.70
C ALA A 228 4.21 11.11 -20.53
N ALA A 229 3.95 11.70 -19.35
CA ALA A 229 4.75 11.44 -18.16
C ALA A 229 4.60 9.99 -17.66
N LEU A 230 3.38 9.46 -17.62
CA LEU A 230 3.12 8.06 -17.26
C LEU A 230 3.72 7.08 -18.26
N GLN A 231 3.64 7.38 -19.56
CA GLN A 231 4.26 6.54 -20.60
C GLN A 231 5.77 6.48 -20.45
N LYS A 232 6.42 7.63 -20.21
CA LYS A 232 7.86 7.70 -19.97
C LYS A 232 8.26 6.88 -18.74
N ALA A 233 7.49 6.97 -17.66
CA ALA A 233 7.72 6.18 -16.44
C ALA A 233 7.50 4.68 -16.68
N LYS A 234 6.60 4.30 -17.60
CA LYS A 234 6.33 2.90 -17.94
C LYS A 234 7.42 2.28 -18.81
N GLU A 235 8.04 3.06 -19.68
CA GLU A 235 9.05 2.60 -20.64
C GLU A 235 10.47 2.56 -20.09
N ASP A 236 10.73 3.22 -18.97
CA ASP A 236 12.06 3.37 -18.38
C ASP A 236 12.20 2.57 -17.09
N ASP A 237 12.85 1.44 -17.17
CA ASP A 237 13.10 0.53 -16.05
C ASP A 237 14.39 0.86 -15.26
N SER A 238 14.98 2.04 -15.45
CA SER A 238 16.26 2.39 -14.82
C SER A 238 16.14 2.88 -13.37
N ALA A 239 14.96 3.40 -12.95
CA ALA A 239 14.70 3.89 -11.59
C ALA A 239 13.19 3.98 -11.33
N PRO A 240 12.76 4.07 -10.04
CA PRO A 240 11.39 4.45 -9.71
C PRO A 240 11.11 5.89 -10.16
N TYR A 241 9.83 6.19 -10.43
CA TYR A 241 9.42 7.51 -10.92
C TYR A 241 8.59 8.28 -9.91
N PHE A 242 8.86 9.59 -9.85
CA PHE A 242 8.09 10.55 -9.08
C PHE A 242 7.58 11.66 -10.04
N ILE A 243 6.28 11.71 -10.26
CA ILE A 243 5.63 12.63 -11.19
C ILE A 243 4.90 13.69 -10.39
N THR A 244 5.42 14.92 -10.38
CA THR A 244 4.75 16.09 -9.82
C THR A 244 3.68 16.55 -10.79
N VAL A 245 2.43 16.55 -10.37
CA VAL A 245 1.29 17.09 -11.13
C VAL A 245 0.82 18.36 -10.43
N LYS A 246 1.02 19.52 -11.04
CA LYS A 246 0.55 20.77 -10.49
C LYS A 246 -0.95 20.88 -10.69
N THR A 247 -1.69 21.01 -9.60
CA THR A 247 -3.15 21.06 -9.60
C THR A 247 -3.66 22.24 -8.80
N ASP A 248 -4.92 22.54 -8.99
CA ASP A 248 -5.66 23.46 -8.13
C ASP A 248 -6.60 22.68 -7.23
N ILE A 249 -6.40 22.74 -5.92
CA ILE A 249 -7.34 22.18 -4.97
C ILE A 249 -8.74 22.78 -5.18
N GLY A 250 -9.77 21.92 -5.20
CA GLY A 250 -11.13 22.41 -5.41
C GLY A 250 -11.38 22.96 -6.82
N TYR A 251 -10.69 22.43 -7.83
CA TYR A 251 -10.82 22.86 -9.23
C TYR A 251 -12.27 22.91 -9.69
N GLY A 252 -12.64 24.01 -10.33
CA GLY A 252 -13.98 24.25 -10.85
C GLY A 252 -14.95 24.87 -9.86
N VAL A 253 -14.51 25.19 -8.62
CA VAL A 253 -15.31 25.87 -7.61
C VAL A 253 -14.84 27.33 -7.47
N PRO A 254 -15.40 28.28 -8.20
CA PRO A 254 -14.81 29.63 -8.37
C PRO A 254 -14.45 30.38 -7.08
N LYS A 255 -15.22 30.17 -6.00
CA LYS A 255 -15.00 30.84 -4.71
C LYS A 255 -14.07 30.07 -3.75
N LYS A 256 -13.80 28.80 -4.02
CA LYS A 256 -13.01 27.94 -3.12
C LYS A 256 -11.75 27.38 -3.78
N GLN A 257 -11.65 27.38 -5.10
CA GLN A 257 -10.47 26.86 -5.83
C GLN A 257 -9.19 27.54 -5.33
N GLY A 258 -8.16 26.74 -5.08
CA GLY A 258 -6.87 27.23 -4.60
C GLY A 258 -6.85 27.68 -3.13
N THR A 259 -7.89 27.40 -2.35
CA THR A 259 -7.97 27.83 -0.94
C THR A 259 -8.13 26.65 0.02
N ALA A 260 -7.72 26.84 1.28
CA ALA A 260 -7.89 25.86 2.35
C ALA A 260 -9.36 25.48 2.60
N SER A 261 -10.31 26.38 2.30
CA SER A 261 -11.75 26.10 2.44
C SER A 261 -12.29 25.05 1.45
N ALA A 262 -11.50 24.67 0.44
CA ALA A 262 -11.81 23.52 -0.42
C ALA A 262 -11.27 22.20 0.13
N HIS A 263 -10.38 22.22 1.13
CA HIS A 263 -9.64 21.04 1.55
C HIS A 263 -10.54 19.98 2.20
N GLY A 264 -11.19 20.32 3.32
CA GLY A 264 -11.81 19.34 4.22
C GLY A 264 -13.26 19.63 4.61
N GLU A 265 -13.95 20.48 3.88
CA GLU A 265 -15.35 20.87 4.14
C GLU A 265 -16.24 20.62 2.93
N PRO A 266 -17.53 20.31 3.12
CA PRO A 266 -18.50 20.32 2.04
C PRO A 266 -18.49 21.66 1.30
N LEU A 267 -18.68 21.62 -0.01
CA LEU A 267 -18.61 22.82 -0.84
C LEU A 267 -19.77 23.79 -0.58
N GLY A 268 -20.94 23.26 -0.23
CA GLY A 268 -22.21 23.97 -0.17
C GLY A 268 -22.94 23.95 -1.52
N GLU A 269 -24.28 23.89 -1.48
CA GLU A 269 -25.11 23.71 -2.66
C GLU A 269 -24.90 24.79 -3.73
N GLU A 270 -24.77 26.05 -3.34
CA GLU A 270 -24.52 27.13 -4.28
C GLU A 270 -23.17 27.01 -5.00
N ASN A 271 -22.13 26.62 -4.29
CA ASN A 271 -20.81 26.37 -4.89
C ASN A 271 -20.83 25.15 -5.83
N ILE A 272 -21.62 24.12 -5.54
CA ILE A 272 -21.82 22.99 -6.45
C ILE A 272 -22.55 23.41 -7.72
N LYS A 273 -23.55 24.28 -7.63
CA LYS A 273 -24.21 24.84 -8.81
C LYS A 273 -23.25 25.65 -9.68
N GLU A 274 -22.42 26.50 -9.06
CA GLU A 274 -21.42 27.29 -9.78
C GLU A 274 -20.34 26.36 -10.40
N MET A 275 -19.93 25.31 -9.70
CA MET A 275 -19.01 24.28 -10.22
C MET A 275 -19.59 23.58 -11.46
N ARG A 276 -20.87 23.17 -11.42
CA ARG A 276 -21.53 22.57 -12.59
C ARG A 276 -21.53 23.51 -13.79
N LYS A 277 -21.84 24.78 -13.60
CA LYS A 277 -21.75 25.80 -14.67
C LYS A 277 -20.34 25.94 -15.22
N PHE A 278 -19.33 26.03 -14.34
CA PHE A 278 -17.93 26.13 -14.73
C PHE A 278 -17.47 24.93 -15.57
N LEU A 279 -17.91 23.73 -15.17
CA LEU A 279 -17.57 22.47 -15.84
C LEU A 279 -18.43 22.19 -17.10
N ASN A 280 -19.35 23.10 -17.46
CA ASN A 280 -20.37 22.89 -18.51
C ASN A 280 -21.16 21.58 -18.30
N TRP A 281 -21.52 21.29 -17.04
CA TRP A 281 -22.31 20.12 -16.66
C TRP A 281 -23.78 20.51 -16.61
N GLU A 282 -24.54 20.15 -17.65
CA GLU A 282 -25.92 20.63 -17.87
C GLU A 282 -26.96 19.96 -16.96
N TYR A 283 -26.57 18.91 -16.23
CA TYR A 283 -27.48 18.12 -15.42
C TYR A 283 -27.54 18.64 -13.99
N GLU A 284 -28.73 18.97 -13.51
CA GLU A 284 -28.95 19.47 -12.15
C GLU A 284 -29.08 18.37 -11.10
N GLU A 285 -29.56 17.17 -11.51
CA GLU A 285 -29.76 16.02 -10.62
C GLU A 285 -28.43 15.57 -10.02
N ALA A 286 -28.41 15.40 -8.68
CA ALA A 286 -27.25 14.88 -7.98
C ALA A 286 -27.01 13.41 -8.34
N PHE A 287 -25.74 13.03 -8.45
CA PHE A 287 -25.31 11.68 -8.85
C PHE A 287 -25.79 11.22 -10.25
N TYR A 288 -26.27 12.13 -11.06
CA TYR A 288 -26.61 11.80 -12.44
C TYR A 288 -25.37 11.79 -13.33
N ILE A 289 -25.17 10.68 -14.03
CA ILE A 289 -24.10 10.52 -15.03
C ILE A 289 -24.75 10.07 -16.34
N PRO A 290 -24.47 10.77 -17.46
CA PRO A 290 -25.03 10.41 -18.76
C PRO A 290 -24.61 9.01 -19.22
N GLU A 291 -25.49 8.31 -19.93
CA GLU A 291 -25.20 6.97 -20.47
C GLU A 291 -23.96 6.96 -21.38
N GLU A 292 -23.73 8.02 -22.15
CA GLU A 292 -22.55 8.14 -23.01
C GLU A 292 -21.23 8.12 -22.22
N VAL A 293 -21.23 8.62 -20.97
CA VAL A 293 -20.07 8.59 -20.07
C VAL A 293 -19.84 7.16 -19.58
N TYR A 294 -20.89 6.45 -19.17
CA TYR A 294 -20.76 5.03 -18.81
C TYR A 294 -20.29 4.19 -20.01
N ALA A 295 -20.83 4.43 -21.22
CA ALA A 295 -20.37 3.76 -22.44
C ALA A 295 -18.89 4.03 -22.73
N HIS A 296 -18.41 5.25 -22.47
CA HIS A 296 -17.00 5.59 -22.60
C HIS A 296 -16.11 4.77 -21.62
N TYR A 297 -16.49 4.69 -20.34
CA TYR A 297 -15.77 3.87 -19.37
C TYR A 297 -15.80 2.38 -19.72
N GLN A 298 -16.92 1.85 -20.21
CA GLN A 298 -17.01 0.47 -20.70
C GLN A 298 -16.05 0.23 -21.88
N GLY A 299 -15.94 1.20 -22.80
CA GLY A 299 -14.96 1.11 -23.91
C GLY A 299 -13.52 1.03 -23.42
N LEU A 300 -13.16 1.74 -22.34
CA LEU A 300 -11.83 1.64 -21.73
C LEU A 300 -11.60 0.27 -21.07
N LEU A 301 -12.64 -0.36 -20.52
CA LEU A 301 -12.55 -1.69 -19.89
C LEU A 301 -12.30 -2.82 -20.89
N GLU A 302 -12.73 -2.68 -22.16
CA GLU A 302 -12.46 -3.69 -23.18
C GLU A 302 -10.96 -3.89 -23.43
N GLU A 303 -10.17 -2.82 -23.42
CA GLU A 303 -8.71 -2.93 -23.55
C GLU A 303 -8.06 -3.61 -22.34
N LYS A 304 -8.59 -3.34 -21.13
CA LYS A 304 -8.10 -3.96 -19.89
C LYS A 304 -8.42 -5.46 -19.83
N LYS A 305 -9.57 -5.85 -20.35
CA LYS A 305 -9.94 -7.26 -20.50
C LYS A 305 -8.97 -8.00 -21.42
N LYS A 306 -8.54 -7.39 -22.52
CA LYS A 306 -7.51 -7.99 -23.41
C LYS A 306 -6.20 -8.26 -22.67
N ALA A 307 -5.77 -7.34 -21.78
CA ALA A 307 -4.57 -7.53 -20.98
C ALA A 307 -4.70 -8.72 -20.02
N TYR A 308 -5.87 -8.88 -19.40
CA TYR A 308 -6.19 -10.04 -18.55
C TYR A 308 -6.19 -11.34 -19.35
N ASP A 309 -6.87 -11.39 -20.48
CA ASP A 309 -6.96 -12.57 -21.35
C ASP A 309 -5.57 -12.98 -21.87
N ALA A 310 -4.73 -12.01 -22.22
CA ALA A 310 -3.34 -12.25 -22.63
C ALA A 310 -2.50 -12.87 -21.51
N TRP A 311 -2.67 -12.36 -20.26
CA TRP A 311 -1.96 -12.93 -19.11
C TRP A 311 -2.46 -14.35 -18.78
N GLU A 312 -3.75 -14.64 -18.86
CA GLU A 312 -4.28 -16.00 -18.67
C GLU A 312 -3.68 -17.00 -19.69
N ALA A 313 -3.44 -16.54 -20.92
CA ALA A 313 -2.73 -17.35 -21.93
C ALA A 313 -1.27 -17.63 -21.51
N VAL A 314 -0.55 -16.60 -21.02
CA VAL A 314 0.81 -16.75 -20.48
C VAL A 314 0.83 -17.73 -19.31
N LYS A 315 -0.07 -17.58 -18.34
CA LYS A 315 -0.20 -18.44 -17.16
C LYS A 315 -0.45 -19.90 -17.55
N THR A 316 -1.34 -20.12 -18.52
CA THR A 316 -1.65 -21.46 -19.04
C THR A 316 -0.43 -22.11 -19.69
N GLU A 317 0.30 -21.36 -20.52
CA GLU A 317 1.51 -21.85 -21.17
C GLU A 317 2.64 -22.10 -20.16
N TYR A 318 2.79 -21.20 -19.18
CA TYR A 318 3.74 -21.35 -18.07
C TYR A 318 3.50 -22.63 -17.29
N ALA A 319 2.25 -22.87 -16.86
CA ALA A 319 1.88 -24.08 -16.12
C ALA A 319 2.18 -25.36 -16.90
N LYS A 320 2.04 -25.34 -18.23
CA LYS A 320 2.35 -26.47 -19.11
C LYS A 320 3.84 -26.70 -19.26
N LYS A 321 4.64 -25.64 -19.40
CA LYS A 321 6.09 -25.72 -19.65
C LYS A 321 6.90 -25.92 -18.36
N TYR A 322 6.44 -25.34 -17.27
CA TYR A 322 7.13 -25.29 -15.97
C TYR A 322 6.22 -25.71 -14.82
N PRO A 323 5.72 -26.98 -14.82
CA PRO A 323 4.69 -27.41 -13.87
C PRO A 323 5.14 -27.34 -12.41
N ALA A 324 6.40 -27.65 -12.10
CA ALA A 324 6.92 -27.61 -10.74
C ALA A 324 7.03 -26.18 -10.20
N GLU A 325 7.54 -25.26 -11.03
CA GLU A 325 7.61 -23.84 -10.67
C GLU A 325 6.22 -23.22 -10.55
N TYR A 326 5.27 -23.63 -11.39
CA TYR A 326 3.90 -23.18 -11.29
C TYR A 326 3.21 -23.70 -10.02
N GLU A 327 3.42 -24.96 -9.65
CA GLU A 327 2.94 -25.52 -8.39
C GLU A 327 3.52 -24.74 -7.19
N LYS A 328 4.82 -24.41 -7.24
CA LYS A 328 5.46 -23.57 -6.24
C LYS A 328 4.83 -22.17 -6.18
N TYR A 329 4.60 -21.53 -7.32
CA TYR A 329 3.94 -20.23 -7.38
C TYR A 329 2.54 -20.26 -6.75
N VAL A 330 1.73 -21.25 -7.11
CA VAL A 330 0.39 -21.44 -6.53
C VAL A 330 0.47 -21.68 -5.01
N SER A 331 1.46 -22.44 -4.56
CA SER A 331 1.65 -22.73 -3.13
C SER A 331 1.96 -21.49 -2.30
N TYR A 332 2.58 -20.46 -2.90
CA TYR A 332 2.84 -19.19 -2.23
C TYR A 332 1.55 -18.45 -1.87
N HIS A 333 0.50 -18.66 -2.65
CA HIS A 333 -0.83 -18.05 -2.44
C HIS A 333 -1.76 -18.92 -1.59
N ASP A 334 -1.35 -20.13 -1.20
CA ASP A 334 -2.14 -21.01 -0.34
C ASP A 334 -1.82 -20.80 1.14
N PRO A 335 -2.72 -20.19 1.92
CA PRO A 335 -2.48 -19.95 3.35
C PRO A 335 -2.45 -21.25 4.17
N LYS A 336 -2.96 -22.37 3.64
CA LYS A 336 -3.06 -23.65 4.38
C LYS A 336 -1.76 -24.44 4.38
N LYS A 337 -0.84 -24.18 3.48
CA LYS A 337 0.47 -24.87 3.41
C LYS A 337 1.27 -24.79 4.71
N VAL A 338 1.14 -23.71 5.46
CA VAL A 338 1.80 -23.52 6.75
C VAL A 338 1.31 -24.52 7.82
N LEU A 339 0.09 -25.06 7.69
CA LEU A 339 -0.46 -25.99 8.68
C LEU A 339 0.31 -27.30 8.75
N ASP A 340 1.03 -27.68 7.71
CA ASP A 340 1.89 -28.88 7.67
C ASP A 340 3.04 -28.80 8.69
N LEU A 341 3.41 -27.60 9.15
CA LEU A 341 4.40 -27.37 10.19
C LEU A 341 4.07 -28.08 11.52
N VAL A 342 2.80 -28.40 11.78
CA VAL A 342 2.39 -29.14 12.98
C VAL A 342 3.10 -30.49 13.10
N ASN A 343 3.46 -31.09 11.95
CA ASN A 343 4.13 -32.40 11.88
C ASN A 343 5.67 -32.30 11.83
N ASN A 344 6.24 -31.10 11.92
CA ASN A 344 7.69 -30.92 11.87
C ASN A 344 8.30 -31.14 13.27
N GLU A 345 8.90 -32.31 13.51
CA GLU A 345 9.45 -32.69 14.81
C GLU A 345 10.58 -31.76 15.28
N GLU A 346 11.42 -31.25 14.37
CA GLU A 346 12.51 -30.34 14.70
C GLU A 346 11.97 -28.98 15.23
N LEU A 347 10.87 -28.50 14.66
CA LEU A 347 10.19 -27.30 15.14
C LEU A 347 9.81 -27.40 16.61
N TRP A 348 9.31 -28.57 17.03
CA TRP A 348 8.80 -28.83 18.38
C TRP A 348 9.83 -29.38 19.36
N ALA A 349 11.11 -29.42 18.98
CA ALA A 349 12.17 -29.92 19.85
C ALA A 349 12.25 -29.15 21.16
N LYS A 350 12.53 -29.85 22.26
CA LYS A 350 12.67 -29.26 23.59
C LYS A 350 13.99 -28.51 23.72
N GLN A 351 13.97 -27.46 24.54
CA GLN A 351 15.19 -26.79 24.99
C GLN A 351 15.89 -27.63 26.08
N GLU A 352 17.19 -27.84 25.93
CA GLU A 352 17.98 -28.61 26.92
C GLU A 352 18.56 -27.73 28.03
N LYS A 353 18.82 -26.44 27.73
CA LYS A 353 19.44 -25.47 28.64
C LYS A 353 18.69 -24.15 28.62
N ALA A 354 18.80 -23.41 29.71
CA ALA A 354 18.30 -22.05 29.77
C ALA A 354 18.97 -21.20 28.67
N ASP A 355 18.17 -20.45 27.92
CA ASP A 355 18.63 -19.57 26.85
C ASP A 355 17.62 -18.46 26.63
N ALA A 356 18.09 -17.33 26.10
CA ALA A 356 17.22 -16.23 25.72
C ALA A 356 16.23 -16.64 24.61
N THR A 357 14.96 -16.28 24.75
CA THR A 357 13.94 -16.67 23.77
C THR A 357 14.17 -16.04 22.39
N ARG A 358 14.93 -14.93 22.27
CA ARG A 358 15.40 -14.45 20.96
C ARG A 358 16.30 -15.45 20.23
N ASN A 359 17.16 -16.20 20.96
CA ASN A 359 18.00 -17.25 20.38
C ASN A 359 17.14 -18.42 19.92
N SER A 360 16.21 -18.87 20.76
CA SER A 360 15.21 -19.88 20.40
C SER A 360 14.42 -19.49 19.13
N SER A 361 14.01 -18.22 19.03
CA SER A 361 13.35 -17.69 17.82
C SER A 361 14.27 -17.72 16.60
N GLY A 362 15.55 -17.40 16.76
CA GLY A 362 16.54 -17.49 15.69
C GLY A 362 16.74 -18.91 15.18
N GLU A 363 16.76 -19.92 16.07
CA GLU A 363 16.80 -21.33 15.69
C GLU A 363 15.53 -21.76 14.95
N VAL A 364 14.37 -21.42 15.49
CA VAL A 364 13.07 -21.67 14.86
C VAL A 364 13.01 -21.05 13.46
N LEU A 365 13.52 -19.83 13.28
CA LEU A 365 13.56 -19.16 11.98
C LEU A 365 14.39 -19.93 10.94
N GLN A 366 15.50 -20.61 11.35
CA GLN A 366 16.27 -21.43 10.41
C GLN A 366 15.49 -22.67 9.94
N ILE A 367 14.62 -23.22 10.76
CA ILE A 367 13.71 -24.32 10.36
C ILE A 367 12.63 -23.78 9.44
N LEU A 368 12.05 -22.62 9.79
CA LEU A 368 10.97 -22.02 9.04
C LEU A 368 11.38 -21.57 7.63
N LYS A 369 12.60 -21.08 7.43
CA LYS A 369 13.05 -20.65 6.10
C LYS A 369 13.04 -21.78 5.05
N GLU A 370 13.25 -23.02 5.50
CA GLU A 370 13.19 -24.22 4.64
C GLU A 370 11.74 -24.70 4.45
N ALA A 371 10.95 -24.67 5.52
CA ALA A 371 9.58 -25.20 5.52
C ALA A 371 8.54 -24.20 4.95
N VAL A 372 8.85 -22.90 4.95
CA VAL A 372 7.99 -21.80 4.46
C VAL A 372 8.77 -20.99 3.42
N PRO A 373 8.88 -21.48 2.18
CA PRO A 373 9.77 -20.90 1.17
C PRO A 373 9.41 -19.47 0.76
N ASN A 374 8.17 -19.03 1.01
CA ASN A 374 7.69 -17.67 0.79
C ASN A 374 7.81 -16.76 2.02
N LEU A 375 8.67 -17.10 2.97
CA LEU A 375 8.99 -16.21 4.09
C LEU A 375 9.93 -15.10 3.61
N PHE A 376 9.51 -13.82 3.76
CA PHE A 376 10.21 -12.65 3.27
C PHE A 376 10.13 -11.52 4.30
N GLY A 377 11.24 -11.15 4.92
CA GLY A 377 11.23 -10.18 6.01
C GLY A 377 12.63 -9.79 6.48
N GLY A 378 12.69 -9.06 7.60
CA GLY A 378 13.96 -8.60 8.12
C GLY A 378 13.82 -7.66 9.32
N ALA A 379 14.84 -6.84 9.54
CA ALA A 379 14.93 -5.97 10.71
C ALA A 379 15.29 -4.52 10.36
N ALA A 380 14.94 -3.61 11.27
CA ALA A 380 15.38 -2.23 11.23
C ALA A 380 16.81 -2.10 11.80
N ASP A 381 17.79 -2.57 11.00
CA ASP A 381 19.23 -2.55 11.31
C ASP A 381 19.66 -3.38 12.54
N LEU A 382 18.82 -4.27 13.03
CA LEU A 382 19.02 -4.99 14.29
C LEU A 382 19.07 -6.53 14.14
N ALA A 383 19.12 -7.07 12.92
CA ALA A 383 19.06 -8.52 12.68
C ALA A 383 20.07 -9.35 13.49
N PRO A 384 21.35 -8.93 13.68
CA PRO A 384 22.31 -9.67 14.50
C PRO A 384 21.89 -9.77 15.97
N SER A 385 21.25 -8.72 16.51
CA SER A 385 20.80 -8.65 17.91
C SER A 385 19.43 -9.32 18.10
N THR A 386 18.52 -9.16 17.15
CA THR A 386 17.17 -9.77 17.20
C THR A 386 17.16 -11.22 16.75
N LYS A 387 18.27 -11.74 16.17
CA LYS A 387 18.42 -13.10 15.63
C LYS A 387 17.42 -13.41 14.52
N THR A 388 17.15 -12.43 13.66
CA THR A 388 16.10 -12.52 12.62
C THR A 388 16.66 -12.57 11.20
N GLU A 389 17.89 -13.00 11.02
CA GLU A 389 18.47 -13.31 9.71
C GLU A 389 18.21 -14.78 9.33
N MET A 390 17.64 -15.00 8.16
CA MET A 390 17.57 -16.31 7.50
C MET A 390 18.93 -16.60 6.85
N LYS A 391 19.76 -17.38 7.53
CA LYS A 391 21.14 -17.66 7.11
C LYS A 391 21.18 -18.37 5.76
N GLY A 392 22.01 -17.88 4.84
CA GLY A 392 22.16 -18.45 3.49
C GLY A 392 21.14 -17.99 2.47
N GLU A 393 20.06 -17.28 2.86
CA GLU A 393 19.01 -16.83 1.95
C GLU A 393 19.34 -15.49 1.24
N GLY A 394 20.50 -14.91 1.52
CA GLY A 394 20.93 -13.64 0.91
C GLY A 394 20.11 -12.42 1.33
N PHE A 395 20.53 -11.26 0.85
CA PHE A 395 19.90 -9.97 1.13
C PHE A 395 19.18 -9.44 -0.11
N PHE A 396 17.95 -9.00 0.07
CA PHE A 396 17.20 -8.35 -1.01
C PHE A 396 17.83 -7.00 -1.36
N SER A 397 18.27 -6.84 -2.59
CA SER A 397 18.91 -5.63 -3.10
C SER A 397 18.62 -5.42 -4.59
N LYS A 398 19.09 -4.31 -5.15
CA LYS A 398 18.99 -4.09 -6.61
C LYS A 398 19.84 -5.08 -7.41
N GLU A 399 20.91 -5.63 -6.83
CA GLU A 399 21.78 -6.63 -7.42
C GLU A 399 21.32 -8.07 -7.17
N ASN A 400 20.53 -8.30 -6.11
CA ASN A 400 20.03 -9.62 -5.71
C ASN A 400 18.55 -9.56 -5.36
N ARG A 401 17.70 -9.75 -6.36
CA ARG A 401 16.24 -9.78 -6.18
C ARG A 401 15.73 -11.06 -5.51
N LEU A 402 16.54 -12.11 -5.45
CA LEU A 402 16.18 -13.39 -4.83
C LEU A 402 16.51 -13.46 -3.34
N GLY A 403 17.20 -12.45 -2.79
CA GLY A 403 17.48 -12.40 -1.36
C GLY A 403 16.21 -12.28 -0.54
N LYS A 404 16.09 -13.07 0.53
CA LYS A 404 14.88 -13.10 1.38
C LYS A 404 14.99 -12.24 2.64
N ASN A 405 16.21 -11.84 3.01
CA ASN A 405 16.42 -10.94 4.13
C ASN A 405 16.31 -9.48 3.68
N ILE A 406 15.45 -8.70 4.30
CA ILE A 406 15.27 -7.28 4.01
C ILE A 406 16.05 -6.44 5.04
N HIS A 407 16.95 -5.60 4.55
CA HIS A 407 17.59 -4.57 5.35
C HIS A 407 16.76 -3.28 5.27
N PHE A 408 15.90 -3.05 6.26
CA PHE A 408 15.09 -1.82 6.28
C PHE A 408 15.91 -0.58 6.69
N GLY A 409 17.08 -0.78 7.32
CA GLY A 409 17.81 0.29 7.98
C GLY A 409 17.07 0.77 9.22
N VAL A 410 17.52 1.86 9.85
CA VAL A 410 16.87 2.45 11.03
C VAL A 410 15.60 3.20 10.59
N ARG A 411 14.53 2.44 10.28
CA ARG A 411 13.26 2.92 9.72
C ARG A 411 12.09 2.08 10.21
N GLU A 412 11.86 2.02 11.51
CA GLU A 412 10.87 1.12 12.13
C GLU A 412 9.46 1.36 11.61
N LEU A 413 9.06 2.63 11.44
CA LEU A 413 7.72 2.98 10.99
C LEU A 413 7.48 2.56 9.53
N ALA A 414 8.41 2.88 8.64
CA ALA A 414 8.33 2.45 7.25
C ALA A 414 8.48 0.94 7.11
N MET A 415 9.34 0.28 7.89
CA MET A 415 9.48 -1.17 7.94
C MET A 415 8.12 -1.85 8.14
N ALA A 416 7.37 -1.42 9.14
CA ALA A 416 6.05 -1.97 9.42
C ALA A 416 5.05 -1.68 8.29
N GLY A 417 5.09 -0.49 7.68
CA GLY A 417 4.27 -0.13 6.52
C GLY A 417 4.62 -0.92 5.27
N ILE A 418 5.90 -1.10 4.98
CA ILE A 418 6.40 -1.89 3.85
C ILE A 418 6.03 -3.37 4.02
N ALA A 419 6.21 -3.92 5.21
CA ALA A 419 5.83 -5.31 5.52
C ALA A 419 4.32 -5.54 5.34
N ASN A 420 3.48 -4.57 5.73
CA ASN A 420 2.05 -4.59 5.42
C ASN A 420 1.80 -4.62 3.90
N GLY A 421 2.51 -3.81 3.13
CA GLY A 421 2.41 -3.78 1.66
C GLY A 421 2.80 -5.11 1.01
N ILE A 422 3.84 -5.78 1.51
CA ILE A 422 4.26 -7.11 1.05
C ILE A 422 3.13 -8.13 1.26
N LEU A 423 2.48 -8.12 2.43
CA LEU A 423 1.35 -9.02 2.71
C LEU A 423 0.12 -8.71 1.86
N LEU A 424 -0.21 -7.42 1.69
CA LEU A 424 -1.34 -6.97 0.86
C LEU A 424 -1.17 -7.34 -0.61
N HIS A 425 0.08 -7.38 -1.08
CA HIS A 425 0.40 -7.88 -2.43
C HIS A 425 -0.05 -9.33 -2.61
N GLY A 426 0.15 -10.14 -1.58
CA GLY A 426 -0.06 -11.59 -1.63
C GLY A 426 1.20 -12.36 -2.03
N GLY A 427 1.15 -13.68 -1.86
CA GLY A 427 2.25 -14.58 -2.19
C GLY A 427 3.30 -14.75 -1.08
N TYR A 428 3.30 -13.91 -0.06
CA TYR A 428 4.31 -13.95 1.01
C TYR A 428 3.74 -14.14 2.41
N ARG A 429 4.61 -14.66 3.28
CA ARG A 429 4.57 -14.50 4.73
C ARG A 429 5.65 -13.50 5.10
N SER A 430 5.30 -12.43 5.79
CA SER A 430 6.25 -11.36 6.11
C SER A 430 6.44 -11.22 7.61
N TYR A 431 7.68 -10.91 8.01
CA TYR A 431 8.00 -10.51 9.37
C TYR A 431 8.83 -9.22 9.37
N ALA A 432 8.67 -8.45 10.43
CA ALA A 432 9.42 -7.23 10.69
C ALA A 432 9.95 -7.24 12.12
N SER A 433 11.21 -6.88 12.33
CA SER A 433 11.85 -7.02 13.62
C SER A 433 12.57 -5.76 14.08
N THR A 434 12.46 -5.49 15.37
CA THR A 434 13.20 -4.44 16.09
C THR A 434 13.26 -4.78 17.58
N PHE A 435 13.85 -3.92 18.41
CA PHE A 435 13.75 -4.02 19.86
C PHE A 435 12.34 -3.67 20.34
N PHE A 436 11.92 -4.27 21.43
CA PHE A 436 10.53 -4.15 21.90
C PHE A 436 10.15 -2.71 22.27
N VAL A 437 11.06 -1.95 22.87
CA VAL A 437 10.82 -0.52 23.16
C VAL A 437 10.45 0.26 21.89
N PHE A 438 11.05 -0.08 20.74
CA PHE A 438 10.77 0.57 19.46
C PHE A 438 9.46 0.12 18.81
N SER A 439 8.66 -0.70 19.50
CA SER A 439 7.25 -0.88 19.15
C SER A 439 6.46 0.44 19.19
N ASP A 440 6.95 1.44 19.91
CA ASP A 440 6.41 2.80 19.90
C ASP A 440 6.45 3.42 18.48
N TYR A 441 7.52 3.16 17.71
CA TYR A 441 7.63 3.61 16.32
C TYR A 441 6.76 2.80 15.35
N ILE A 442 6.65 1.49 15.52
CA ILE A 442 5.84 0.65 14.61
C ILE A 442 4.34 0.74 14.89
N LYS A 443 3.93 1.25 16.04
CA LYS A 443 2.54 1.22 16.53
C LYS A 443 1.49 1.68 15.52
N PRO A 444 1.66 2.80 14.78
CA PRO A 444 0.66 3.24 13.81
C PRO A 444 0.42 2.20 12.71
N MET A 445 1.48 1.59 12.19
CA MET A 445 1.37 0.59 11.12
C MET A 445 0.91 -0.77 11.64
N ALA A 446 1.30 -1.15 12.86
CA ALA A 446 0.80 -2.35 13.53
C ALA A 446 -0.72 -2.27 13.77
N ARG A 447 -1.22 -1.07 14.14
CA ARG A 447 -2.67 -0.82 14.23
C ARG A 447 -3.36 -0.94 12.88
N LEU A 448 -2.74 -0.47 11.79
CA LEU A 448 -3.29 -0.66 10.44
C LEU A 448 -3.30 -2.12 10.03
N SER A 449 -2.29 -2.92 10.39
CA SER A 449 -2.31 -4.38 10.16
C SER A 449 -3.54 -5.02 10.79
N ALA A 450 -3.86 -4.63 12.04
CA ALA A 450 -5.03 -5.14 12.76
C ALA A 450 -6.35 -4.68 12.13
N LEU A 451 -6.42 -3.44 11.66
CA LEU A 451 -7.59 -2.86 11.00
C LEU A 451 -7.85 -3.53 9.64
N MET A 452 -6.80 -3.77 8.86
CA MET A 452 -6.87 -4.48 7.57
C MET A 452 -7.03 -6.00 7.72
N ARG A 453 -6.93 -6.52 8.94
CA ARG A 453 -6.99 -7.96 9.21
C ARG A 453 -5.94 -8.75 8.43
N ILE A 454 -4.70 -8.26 8.40
CA ILE A 454 -3.58 -8.95 7.74
C ILE A 454 -2.67 -9.59 8.77
N PRO A 455 -2.12 -10.79 8.51
CA PRO A 455 -1.35 -11.58 9.48
C PRO A 455 0.12 -11.14 9.56
N GLN A 456 0.38 -9.85 9.81
CA GLN A 456 1.73 -9.34 9.95
C GLN A 456 2.39 -9.87 11.21
N ILE A 457 3.65 -10.30 11.10
CA ILE A 457 4.45 -10.82 12.20
C ILE A 457 5.46 -9.77 12.64
N PHE A 458 5.42 -9.40 13.92
CA PHE A 458 6.39 -8.50 14.54
C PHE A 458 7.24 -9.28 15.55
N ILE A 459 8.56 -9.35 15.31
CA ILE A 459 9.53 -9.98 16.21
C ILE A 459 10.19 -8.90 17.03
N LEU A 460 9.85 -8.85 18.32
CA LEU A 460 10.20 -7.76 19.21
C LEU A 460 11.05 -8.30 20.36
N THR A 461 12.34 -8.04 20.31
CA THR A 461 13.30 -8.56 21.30
C THR A 461 13.67 -7.53 22.35
N HIS A 462 14.43 -7.93 23.38
CA HIS A 462 14.79 -7.03 24.49
C HIS A 462 13.53 -6.62 25.27
N ASP A 463 12.84 -7.62 25.82
CA ASP A 463 11.44 -7.57 26.25
C ASP A 463 11.18 -6.87 27.58
N SER A 464 12.21 -6.51 28.34
CA SER A 464 12.03 -6.01 29.71
C SER A 464 13.23 -5.22 30.24
N ILE A 465 13.11 -4.74 31.47
CA ILE A 465 14.22 -4.13 32.23
C ILE A 465 15.43 -5.08 32.41
N GLY A 466 15.27 -6.37 32.16
CA GLY A 466 16.36 -7.35 32.11
C GLY A 466 17.37 -7.11 30.99
N VAL A 467 17.13 -6.16 30.10
CA VAL A 467 18.13 -5.65 29.13
C VAL A 467 19.34 -5.07 29.84
N GLY A 468 19.13 -4.35 30.95
CA GLY A 468 20.16 -3.90 31.87
C GLY A 468 21.06 -2.79 31.34
N GLU A 469 22.18 -3.14 30.72
CA GLU A 469 23.24 -2.21 30.33
C GLU A 469 22.83 -1.13 29.32
N ASP A 470 21.79 -1.34 28.52
CA ASP A 470 21.30 -0.35 27.54
C ASP A 470 20.52 0.79 28.20
N GLY A 471 20.04 0.57 29.43
CA GLY A 471 19.39 1.59 30.26
C GLY A 471 17.94 1.91 29.86
N PRO A 472 17.32 2.89 30.54
CA PRO A 472 15.88 3.16 30.47
C PRO A 472 15.33 3.48 29.09
N THR A 473 16.13 4.02 28.19
CA THR A 473 15.72 4.33 26.81
C THR A 473 15.46 3.08 25.96
N HIS A 474 15.96 1.92 26.40
CA HIS A 474 15.82 0.63 25.72
C HIS A 474 15.08 -0.41 26.55
N GLU A 475 14.62 -0.06 27.74
CA GLU A 475 13.90 -0.93 28.67
C GLU A 475 12.38 -0.71 28.55
N PRO A 476 11.65 -1.61 27.87
CA PRO A 476 10.20 -1.47 27.70
C PRO A 476 9.46 -1.71 29.01
N ILE A 477 8.45 -0.88 29.28
CA ILE A 477 7.55 -0.98 30.44
C ILE A 477 6.09 -1.08 29.97
N GLU A 478 5.58 -0.04 29.31
CA GLU A 478 4.18 0.07 28.90
C GLU A 478 3.86 -0.60 27.55
N GLN A 479 4.86 -0.97 26.75
CA GLN A 479 4.69 -1.47 25.39
C GLN A 479 3.83 -2.75 25.34
N LEU A 480 3.95 -3.62 26.34
CA LEU A 480 3.14 -4.84 26.41
C LEU A 480 1.64 -4.53 26.56
N ALA A 481 1.31 -3.61 27.47
CA ALA A 481 -0.07 -3.14 27.67
C ALA A 481 -0.57 -2.42 26.41
N MET A 482 0.26 -1.58 25.79
CA MET A 482 -0.06 -0.86 24.56
C MET A 482 -0.45 -1.82 23.41
N LEU A 483 0.33 -2.86 23.16
CA LEU A 483 0.02 -3.83 22.11
C LEU A 483 -1.22 -4.65 22.44
N ARG A 484 -1.37 -5.12 23.70
CA ARG A 484 -2.53 -5.89 24.16
C ARG A 484 -3.83 -5.09 24.13
N SER A 485 -3.78 -3.77 24.26
CA SER A 485 -4.96 -2.90 24.15
C SER A 485 -5.42 -2.66 22.70
N THR A 486 -4.63 -3.07 21.70
CA THR A 486 -4.97 -2.90 20.29
C THR A 486 -5.99 -3.98 19.88
N PRO A 487 -7.19 -3.61 19.40
CA PRO A 487 -8.18 -4.58 18.93
C PRO A 487 -7.64 -5.42 17.76
N ASN A 488 -8.02 -6.70 17.71
CA ASN A 488 -7.60 -7.64 16.68
C ASN A 488 -6.07 -7.73 16.53
N PHE A 489 -5.35 -7.75 17.67
CA PHE A 489 -3.90 -7.85 17.72
C PHE A 489 -3.46 -8.93 18.71
N ARG A 490 -2.69 -9.90 18.27
CA ARG A 490 -2.22 -11.02 19.07
C ARG A 490 -0.83 -10.74 19.62
N VAL A 491 -0.61 -11.02 20.91
CA VAL A 491 0.70 -10.82 21.56
C VAL A 491 1.09 -12.08 22.31
N PHE A 492 2.21 -12.68 21.90
CA PHE A 492 2.88 -13.79 22.60
C PHE A 492 4.14 -13.27 23.28
N ARG A 493 4.39 -13.76 24.49
CA ARG A 493 5.64 -13.57 25.24
C ARG A 493 6.08 -14.94 25.76
N PRO A 494 6.70 -15.74 24.88
CA PRO A 494 7.07 -17.12 25.21
C PRO A 494 8.16 -17.18 26.27
N ALA A 495 8.11 -18.22 27.11
CA ALA A 495 9.07 -18.45 28.20
C ALA A 495 10.22 -19.38 27.78
N ASP A 496 10.01 -20.24 26.75
CA ASP A 496 10.98 -21.20 26.29
C ASP A 496 10.92 -21.43 24.77
N ARG A 497 11.73 -22.36 24.27
CA ARG A 497 11.81 -22.69 22.84
C ARG A 497 10.48 -23.26 22.31
N GLN A 498 9.80 -24.11 23.06
CA GLN A 498 8.56 -24.73 22.60
C GLN A 498 7.42 -23.69 22.50
N GLU A 499 7.30 -22.81 23.50
CA GLU A 499 6.35 -21.69 23.43
C GLU A 499 6.72 -20.71 22.30
N THR A 500 8.03 -20.50 22.04
CA THR A 500 8.50 -19.67 20.90
C THR A 500 8.10 -20.31 19.57
N ALA A 501 8.27 -21.61 19.39
CA ALA A 501 7.83 -22.33 18.21
C ALA A 501 6.30 -22.26 18.04
N ALA A 502 5.54 -22.42 19.14
CA ALA A 502 4.09 -22.29 19.12
C ALA A 502 3.63 -20.88 18.74
N ALA A 503 4.33 -19.84 19.20
CA ALA A 503 4.05 -18.46 18.84
C ALA A 503 4.28 -18.22 17.34
N TRP A 504 5.39 -18.70 16.78
CA TRP A 504 5.68 -18.65 15.34
C TRP A 504 4.65 -19.43 14.52
N PHE A 505 4.33 -20.66 14.92
CA PHE A 505 3.30 -21.47 14.25
C PHE A 505 1.95 -20.76 14.25
N SER A 506 1.52 -20.21 15.40
CA SER A 506 0.28 -19.46 15.51
C SER A 506 0.28 -18.20 14.65
N ALA A 507 1.40 -17.47 14.58
CA ALA A 507 1.55 -16.28 13.76
C ALA A 507 1.48 -16.60 12.26
N LEU A 508 2.19 -17.63 11.81
CA LEU A 508 2.21 -18.08 10.41
C LEU A 508 0.87 -18.68 9.97
N SER A 509 0.17 -19.36 10.86
CA SER A 509 -1.15 -19.96 10.59
C SER A 509 -2.29 -18.92 10.61
N SER A 510 -2.02 -17.71 11.10
CA SER A 510 -3.01 -16.63 11.08
C SER A 510 -3.29 -16.18 9.64
N THR A 511 -4.56 -15.85 9.38
CA THR A 511 -5.00 -15.32 8.08
C THR A 511 -5.59 -13.91 8.20
N ASP A 512 -5.91 -13.46 9.41
CA ASP A 512 -6.69 -12.25 9.64
C ASP A 512 -6.25 -11.41 10.86
N CYS A 513 -5.16 -11.80 11.53
CA CYS A 513 -4.74 -11.16 12.77
C CYS A 513 -3.22 -11.01 12.82
N PRO A 514 -2.70 -9.78 12.96
CA PRO A 514 -1.28 -9.58 13.19
C PRO A 514 -0.85 -10.12 14.55
N THR A 515 0.40 -10.52 14.64
CA THR A 515 0.97 -11.14 15.84
C THR A 515 2.30 -10.49 16.21
N ALA A 516 2.45 -10.05 17.44
CA ALA A 516 3.75 -9.73 18.03
C ALA A 516 4.27 -10.90 18.84
N ILE A 517 5.53 -11.26 18.62
CA ILE A 517 6.29 -12.24 19.41
C ILE A 517 7.34 -11.46 20.18
N VAL A 518 7.15 -11.34 21.50
CA VAL A 518 7.98 -10.56 22.40
C VAL A 518 8.98 -11.47 23.09
N LEU A 519 10.28 -11.20 22.90
CA LEU A 519 11.36 -12.14 23.22
C LEU A 519 12.39 -11.55 24.16
N SER A 520 12.90 -12.35 25.10
CA SER A 520 13.94 -11.94 26.02
C SER A 520 15.31 -11.81 25.34
N ARG A 521 16.15 -10.90 25.86
CA ARG A 521 17.58 -10.81 25.58
C ARG A 521 18.41 -11.64 26.53
N GLN A 522 18.03 -11.63 27.80
CA GLN A 522 18.66 -12.42 28.85
C GLN A 522 18.22 -13.88 28.82
N ASN A 523 19.11 -14.76 29.28
CA ASN A 523 18.83 -16.19 29.43
C ASN A 523 17.87 -16.47 30.57
#